data_5b728ad7015c29b085ecf277ae1334b4
#
_entry.id   5b728ad7015c29b085ecf277ae1334b4
#
_cell.length_a   1.000
_cell.length_b   1.000
_cell.length_c   1.000
_cell.angle_alpha   90.00
_cell.angle_beta   90.00
_cell.angle_gamma   90.00
#
_symmetry.space_group_name_H-M   'P 1'
#
loop_
_entity.id
_entity.type
_entity.pdbx_description
1 polymer ?
#
loop_
_entity_poly.entity_id
_entity_poly.type
_entity_poly.pdbx_seq_one_letter_code
_entity_poly.pdbx_strand_id
1 'polypeptide(L)'
;WQDAYMFASYGFIVILCIVLFLPWASISTGVKPTSQSMMPDSSPTKLEPTNNGLSLSEAIRRKEFWGFFTIFGASAIAVFGVSLQTVAYLIDHRFDPISAAFAFGLVGMLTILGIAITGILAERFPRHIVATGSYTLTAVGILALACLQLDQNWTLLVVFITCFGLSAGARGPIITAQMGELFAGRGLASIFGATSIGNGFGAAIGAFLAGYSYDLTGSYSAGFGISLLFLCIGLSMFWLIPGIRHNKII
;
A
#
# COMPACT_ATOMS: atom_id res chain seq x y z
N TRP A 1 4.03 -29.09 3.35
CA TRP A 1 3.23 -27.95 3.85
C TRP A 1 3.53 -27.70 5.33
N GLN A 2 3.41 -28.72 6.19
CA GLN A 2 3.64 -28.59 7.64
C GLN A 2 5.06 -28.07 7.96
N ASP A 3 6.09 -28.60 7.32
CA ASP A 3 7.46 -28.18 7.52
C ASP A 3 7.70 -26.72 7.11
N ALA A 4 7.11 -26.27 5.99
CA ALA A 4 7.23 -24.90 5.53
C ALA A 4 6.59 -23.90 6.53
N TYR A 5 5.43 -24.24 7.10
CA TYR A 5 4.80 -23.42 8.13
C TYR A 5 5.59 -23.43 9.45
N MET A 6 6.21 -24.57 9.80
CA MET A 6 7.06 -24.65 10.98
C MET A 6 8.30 -23.78 10.84
N PHE A 7 9.00 -23.82 9.69
CA PHE A 7 10.14 -22.94 9.42
C PHE A 7 9.76 -21.47 9.45
N ALA A 8 8.63 -21.09 8.84
CA ALA A 8 8.12 -19.72 8.89
C ALA A 8 7.80 -19.28 10.33
N SER A 9 7.20 -20.17 11.13
CA SER A 9 6.88 -19.89 12.54
C SER A 9 8.14 -19.70 13.39
N TYR A 10 9.16 -20.51 13.20
CA TYR A 10 10.45 -20.33 13.90
C TYR A 10 11.11 -19.02 13.51
N GLY A 11 11.09 -18.66 12.22
CA GLY A 11 11.60 -17.36 11.76
C GLY A 11 10.86 -16.19 12.42
N PHE A 12 9.54 -16.29 12.55
CA PHE A 12 8.72 -15.28 13.21
C PHE A 12 9.00 -15.16 14.71
N ILE A 13 9.19 -16.28 15.40
CA ILE A 13 9.56 -16.32 16.82
C ILE A 13 10.95 -15.68 17.04
N VAL A 14 11.92 -15.97 16.18
CA VAL A 14 13.25 -15.35 16.27
C VAL A 14 13.16 -13.83 16.09
N ILE A 15 12.41 -13.35 15.10
CA ILE A 15 12.20 -11.90 14.89
C ILE A 15 11.48 -11.28 16.09
N LEU A 16 10.45 -11.94 16.62
CA LEU A 16 9.72 -11.49 17.81
C LEU A 16 10.65 -11.38 19.02
N CYS A 17 11.51 -12.38 19.25
CA CYS A 17 12.51 -12.34 20.32
C CYS A 17 13.47 -11.17 20.13
N ILE A 18 14.00 -10.95 18.92
CA ILE A 18 14.88 -9.81 18.64
C ILE A 18 14.18 -8.49 18.97
N VAL A 19 12.91 -8.33 18.54
CA VAL A 19 12.12 -7.13 18.78
C VAL A 19 11.86 -6.92 20.28
N LEU A 20 11.59 -7.98 21.05
CA LEU A 20 11.37 -7.89 22.51
C LEU A 20 12.65 -7.51 23.27
N PHE A 21 13.82 -7.92 22.80
CA PHE A 21 15.12 -7.58 23.41
C PHE A 21 15.67 -6.22 22.96
N LEU A 22 15.03 -5.53 21.99
CA LEU A 22 15.44 -4.17 21.65
C LEU A 22 15.22 -3.23 22.84
N PRO A 23 16.19 -2.34 23.15
CA PRO A 23 16.08 -1.38 24.25
C PRO A 23 15.11 -0.23 23.88
N TRP A 24 13.82 -0.51 23.91
CA TRP A 24 12.75 0.43 23.54
C TRP A 24 12.83 1.76 24.29
N ALA A 25 13.28 1.72 25.56
CA ALA A 25 13.47 2.92 26.35
C ALA A 25 14.55 3.87 25.78
N SER A 26 15.61 3.32 25.19
CA SER A 26 16.67 4.11 24.54
C SER A 26 16.24 4.66 23.18
N ILE A 27 15.37 3.93 22.47
CA ILE A 27 14.86 4.32 21.16
C ILE A 27 13.83 5.44 21.31
N SER A 28 12.99 5.39 22.35
CA SER A 28 11.95 6.40 22.62
C SER A 28 12.53 7.74 23.14
N THR A 29 13.72 7.73 23.73
CA THR A 29 14.38 8.95 24.22
C THR A 29 15.31 9.61 23.20
N GLY A 30 15.52 8.99 22.03
CA GLY A 30 16.55 9.38 21.05
C GLY A 30 16.20 10.54 20.11
N VAL A 31 15.02 11.15 20.19
CA VAL A 31 14.69 12.32 19.35
C VAL A 31 14.53 13.55 20.23
N LYS A 32 15.63 14.06 20.74
CA LYS A 32 15.68 15.49 21.11
C LYS A 32 15.85 16.26 19.80
N PRO A 33 14.98 17.22 19.49
CA PRO A 33 15.21 18.09 18.35
C PRO A 33 16.49 18.90 18.60
N THR A 34 17.52 18.61 17.80
CA THR A 34 18.76 19.38 17.78
C THR A 34 18.49 20.69 17.05
N SER A 35 18.04 21.69 17.78
CA SER A 35 18.17 23.09 17.38
C SER A 35 17.93 24.00 18.59
N GLN A 36 18.95 24.07 19.44
CA GLN A 36 19.15 25.28 20.28
C GLN A 36 20.61 25.68 20.13
N SER A 37 20.89 26.42 19.04
CA SER A 37 22.00 27.35 19.06
C SER A 37 21.65 28.48 20.00
N MET A 38 22.44 28.63 21.06
CA MET A 38 22.71 29.78 21.88
C MET A 38 21.91 31.05 21.60
N MET A 39 21.03 31.41 22.54
CA MET A 39 20.85 32.81 22.97
C MET A 39 20.58 32.85 24.48
N PRO A 40 21.15 33.81 25.23
CA PRO A 40 21.05 33.85 26.69
C PRO A 40 19.77 34.55 27.13
N ASP A 41 19.21 33.98 28.19
CA ASP A 41 18.47 34.65 29.26
C ASP A 41 17.27 35.53 28.91
N SER A 42 16.08 34.99 29.11
CA SER A 42 14.99 35.71 29.76
C SER A 42 13.79 34.80 30.04
N SER A 43 13.45 34.68 31.33
CA SER A 43 12.16 34.26 31.94
C SER A 43 11.55 32.89 31.56
N PRO A 44 11.10 32.09 32.55
CA PRO A 44 10.38 30.84 32.30
C PRO A 44 8.93 31.14 31.87
N THR A 45 8.75 31.53 30.63
CA THR A 45 7.43 31.45 30.01
C THR A 45 7.14 29.96 29.83
N LYS A 46 6.19 29.42 30.57
CA LYS A 46 5.58 28.13 30.34
C LYS A 46 5.27 28.02 28.85
N LEU A 47 6.13 27.32 28.11
CA LEU A 47 5.80 26.86 26.77
C LEU A 47 4.65 25.86 26.94
N GLU A 48 3.45 26.36 26.81
CA GLU A 48 2.31 25.49 26.53
C GLU A 48 2.69 24.66 25.31
N PRO A 49 2.50 23.33 25.35
CA PRO A 49 2.73 22.50 24.20
C PRO A 49 1.76 22.99 23.11
N THR A 50 2.28 23.67 22.11
CA THR A 50 1.50 24.13 20.96
C THR A 50 0.77 22.92 20.41
N ASN A 51 -0.50 22.87 20.65
CA ASN A 51 -1.43 21.78 20.29
C ASN A 51 -1.76 21.90 18.79
N ASN A 52 -0.72 22.07 17.95
CA ASN A 52 -0.82 22.34 16.53
C ASN A 52 -0.89 21.03 15.76
N GLY A 53 -1.99 20.31 15.88
CA GLY A 53 -2.28 19.13 15.07
C GLY A 53 -3.78 18.88 15.07
N LEU A 54 -4.30 18.48 13.90
CA LEU A 54 -5.71 18.11 13.77
C LEU A 54 -6.01 16.88 14.63
N SER A 55 -7.08 16.93 15.37
CA SER A 55 -7.62 15.76 16.05
C SER A 55 -8.29 14.82 15.05
N LEU A 56 -8.43 13.53 15.40
CA LEU A 56 -9.10 12.55 14.54
C LEU A 56 -10.54 13.01 14.20
N SER A 57 -11.25 13.58 15.17
CA SER A 57 -12.63 14.04 14.97
C SER A 57 -12.74 15.20 13.97
N GLU A 58 -11.75 16.06 13.91
CA GLU A 58 -11.66 17.13 12.92
C GLU A 58 -11.25 16.61 11.56
N ALA A 59 -10.31 15.64 11.53
CA ALA A 59 -9.86 15.00 10.29
C ALA A 59 -10.99 14.25 9.57
N ILE A 60 -11.82 13.51 10.29
CA ILE A 60 -12.97 12.77 9.73
C ILE A 60 -13.97 13.71 9.03
N ARG A 61 -14.05 14.96 9.42
CA ARG A 61 -14.93 15.97 8.78
C ARG A 61 -14.34 16.51 7.48
N ARG A 62 -13.07 16.24 7.18
CA ARG A 62 -12.40 16.72 5.98
C ARG A 62 -12.55 15.74 4.82
N LYS A 63 -12.69 16.27 3.61
CA LYS A 63 -12.78 15.47 2.37
C LYS A 63 -11.50 14.67 2.08
N GLU A 64 -10.36 15.21 2.50
CA GLU A 64 -9.05 14.58 2.33
C GLU A 64 -8.96 13.26 3.09
N PHE A 65 -9.54 13.17 4.29
CA PHE A 65 -9.60 11.94 5.07
C PHE A 65 -10.33 10.83 4.31
N TRP A 66 -11.52 11.12 3.81
CA TRP A 66 -12.33 10.17 3.04
C TRP A 66 -11.68 9.83 1.70
N GLY A 67 -10.94 10.78 1.12
CA GLY A 67 -10.11 10.52 -0.05
C GLY A 67 -9.06 9.45 0.20
N PHE A 68 -8.27 9.60 1.25
CA PHE A 68 -7.27 8.59 1.62
C PHE A 68 -7.89 7.27 2.03
N PHE A 69 -9.00 7.28 2.77
CA PHE A 69 -9.74 6.07 3.12
C PHE A 69 -10.18 5.30 1.87
N THR A 70 -10.73 6.01 0.88
CA THR A 70 -11.15 5.41 -0.40
C THR A 70 -9.95 4.93 -1.21
N ILE A 71 -8.85 5.69 -1.27
CA ILE A 71 -7.62 5.30 -1.95
C ILE A 71 -7.07 4.00 -1.36
N PHE A 72 -6.98 3.90 -0.03
CA PHE A 72 -6.53 2.69 0.65
C PHE A 72 -7.46 1.52 0.39
N GLY A 73 -8.78 1.71 0.57
CA GLY A 73 -9.79 0.67 0.38
C GLY A 73 -9.82 0.16 -1.06
N ALA A 74 -9.93 1.06 -2.02
CA ALA A 74 -10.00 0.72 -3.44
C ALA A 74 -8.71 0.04 -3.94
N SER A 75 -7.54 0.52 -3.49
CA SER A 75 -6.26 -0.12 -3.81
C SER A 75 -6.15 -1.53 -3.24
N ALA A 76 -6.62 -1.72 -2.00
CA ALA A 76 -6.61 -3.03 -1.35
C ALA A 76 -7.56 -4.00 -2.05
N ILE A 77 -8.79 -3.58 -2.38
CA ILE A 77 -9.75 -4.40 -3.15
C ILE A 77 -9.09 -4.89 -4.44
N ALA A 78 -8.47 -3.99 -5.18
CA ALA A 78 -7.86 -4.32 -6.46
C ALA A 78 -6.67 -5.28 -6.33
N VAL A 79 -5.76 -5.01 -5.39
CA VAL A 79 -4.53 -5.80 -5.23
C VAL A 79 -4.82 -7.17 -4.62
N PHE A 80 -5.60 -7.23 -3.53
CA PHE A 80 -5.90 -8.49 -2.86
C PHE A 80 -6.86 -9.36 -3.67
N GLY A 81 -7.79 -8.75 -4.44
CA GLY A 81 -8.66 -9.48 -5.36
C GLY A 81 -7.88 -10.26 -6.41
N VAL A 82 -6.80 -9.69 -6.95
CA VAL A 82 -5.94 -10.36 -7.92
C VAL A 82 -4.95 -11.30 -7.23
N SER A 83 -4.25 -10.83 -6.20
CA SER A 83 -3.15 -11.57 -5.58
C SER A 83 -3.58 -12.95 -5.06
N LEU A 84 -4.74 -13.05 -4.41
CA LEU A 84 -5.21 -14.29 -3.82
C LEU A 84 -5.65 -15.33 -4.86
N GLN A 85 -6.06 -14.89 -6.04
CA GLN A 85 -6.47 -15.78 -7.13
C GLN A 85 -5.35 -16.12 -8.11
N THR A 86 -4.23 -15.38 -8.09
CA THR A 86 -3.17 -15.50 -9.11
C THR A 86 -2.63 -16.93 -9.26
N VAL A 87 -2.31 -17.59 -8.13
CA VAL A 87 -1.72 -18.94 -8.19
C VAL A 87 -2.74 -19.95 -8.70
N ALA A 88 -3.99 -19.92 -8.18
CA ALA A 88 -5.07 -20.79 -8.64
C ALA A 88 -5.35 -20.57 -10.14
N TYR A 89 -5.45 -19.32 -10.56
CA TYR A 89 -5.63 -18.93 -11.95
C TYR A 89 -4.55 -19.52 -12.87
N LEU A 90 -3.27 -19.42 -12.49
CA LEU A 90 -2.16 -19.96 -13.30
C LEU A 90 -2.22 -21.48 -13.39
N ILE A 91 -2.56 -22.18 -12.31
CA ILE A 91 -2.70 -23.65 -12.30
C ILE A 91 -3.86 -24.08 -13.20
N ASP A 92 -5.00 -23.42 -13.12
CA ASP A 92 -6.17 -23.70 -13.98
C ASP A 92 -5.85 -23.47 -15.47
N HIS A 93 -4.91 -22.57 -15.77
CA HIS A 93 -4.40 -22.31 -17.12
C HIS A 93 -3.17 -23.17 -17.47
N ARG A 94 -3.02 -24.35 -16.86
CA ARG A 94 -2.00 -25.37 -17.16
C ARG A 94 -0.55 -24.96 -16.88
N PHE A 95 -0.30 -23.93 -16.08
CA PHE A 95 1.04 -23.72 -15.56
C PHE A 95 1.34 -24.73 -14.46
N ASP A 96 2.57 -25.23 -14.42
CA ASP A 96 3.00 -26.10 -13.35
C ASP A 96 2.86 -25.41 -11.98
N PRO A 97 2.33 -26.08 -10.94
CA PRO A 97 2.12 -25.48 -9.61
C PRO A 97 3.36 -24.86 -8.99
N ILE A 98 4.54 -25.44 -9.22
CA ILE A 98 5.81 -24.89 -8.71
C ILE A 98 6.14 -23.59 -9.43
N SER A 99 5.97 -23.57 -10.76
CA SER A 99 6.19 -22.38 -11.59
C SER A 99 5.21 -21.26 -11.25
N ALA A 100 3.93 -21.58 -10.99
CA ALA A 100 2.93 -20.62 -10.57
C ALA A 100 3.26 -20.00 -9.19
N ALA A 101 3.65 -20.83 -8.23
CA ALA A 101 4.07 -20.37 -6.92
C ALA A 101 5.36 -19.51 -6.98
N PHE A 102 6.32 -19.91 -7.81
CA PHE A 102 7.55 -19.15 -8.04
C PHE A 102 7.29 -17.80 -8.69
N ALA A 103 6.42 -17.76 -9.71
CA ALA A 103 5.98 -16.51 -10.35
C ALA A 103 5.38 -15.53 -9.35
N PHE A 104 4.50 -16.02 -8.46
CA PHE A 104 3.92 -15.20 -7.39
C PHE A 104 4.96 -14.77 -6.35
N GLY A 105 5.92 -15.61 -6.02
CA GLY A 105 7.06 -15.27 -5.18
C GLY A 105 7.90 -14.13 -5.75
N LEU A 106 8.13 -14.12 -7.07
CA LEU A 106 8.81 -13.04 -7.78
C LEU A 106 8.03 -11.71 -7.71
N VAL A 107 6.70 -11.76 -7.77
CA VAL A 107 5.86 -10.56 -7.53
C VAL A 107 6.16 -9.96 -6.16
N GLY A 108 6.26 -10.79 -5.11
CA GLY A 108 6.61 -10.34 -3.77
C GLY A 108 8.00 -9.70 -3.70
N MET A 109 9.01 -10.30 -4.34
CA MET A 109 10.37 -9.73 -4.39
C MET A 109 10.41 -8.41 -5.14
N LEU A 110 9.72 -8.30 -6.27
CA LEU A 110 9.63 -7.06 -7.04
C LEU A 110 8.86 -5.97 -6.30
N THR A 111 7.93 -6.32 -5.42
CA THR A 111 7.22 -5.36 -4.57
C THR A 111 8.18 -4.60 -3.66
N ILE A 112 9.21 -5.25 -3.11
CA ILE A 112 10.24 -4.60 -2.29
C ILE A 112 11.01 -3.55 -3.13
N LEU A 113 11.42 -3.93 -4.33
CA LEU A 113 12.08 -3.00 -5.26
C LEU A 113 11.15 -1.85 -5.66
N GLY A 114 9.88 -2.14 -5.90
CA GLY A 114 8.86 -1.16 -6.23
C GLY A 114 8.66 -0.11 -5.13
N ILE A 115 8.66 -0.52 -3.86
CA ILE A 115 8.59 0.38 -2.71
C ILE A 115 9.79 1.33 -2.69
N ALA A 116 11.02 0.80 -2.87
CA ALA A 116 12.24 1.60 -2.87
C ALA A 116 12.27 2.61 -4.03
N ILE A 117 11.97 2.15 -5.25
CA ILE A 117 11.92 2.99 -6.45
C ILE A 117 10.88 4.10 -6.28
N THR A 118 9.69 3.76 -5.81
CA THR A 118 8.60 4.72 -5.64
C THR A 118 8.90 5.74 -4.55
N GLY A 119 9.57 5.34 -3.47
CA GLY A 119 10.06 6.27 -2.44
C GLY A 119 10.95 7.33 -3.05
N ILE A 120 11.95 6.93 -3.84
CA ILE A 120 12.87 7.85 -4.53
C ILE A 120 12.13 8.73 -5.56
N LEU A 121 11.20 8.16 -6.33
CA LEU A 121 10.43 8.91 -7.31
C LEU A 121 9.51 9.95 -6.66
N ALA A 122 8.91 9.62 -5.52
CA ALA A 122 8.01 10.52 -4.79
C ALA A 122 8.73 11.75 -4.20
N GLU A 123 10.05 11.70 -4.06
CA GLU A 123 10.88 12.86 -3.68
C GLU A 123 11.18 13.78 -4.88
N ARG A 124 11.26 13.22 -6.10
CA ARG A 124 11.69 13.95 -7.30
C ARG A 124 10.54 14.46 -8.17
N PHE A 125 9.41 13.77 -8.14
CA PHE A 125 8.26 14.04 -8.99
C PHE A 125 7.01 14.33 -8.17
N PRO A 126 6.05 15.10 -8.74
CA PRO A 126 4.75 15.32 -8.10
C PRO A 126 4.08 13.99 -7.78
N ARG A 127 3.64 13.81 -6.53
CA ARG A 127 3.12 12.53 -6.02
C ARG A 127 1.93 11.99 -6.78
N HIS A 128 1.05 12.87 -7.27
CA HIS A 128 -0.09 12.47 -8.10
C HIS A 128 0.34 11.83 -9.43
N ILE A 129 1.50 12.25 -10.01
CA ILE A 129 2.06 11.65 -11.24
C ILE A 129 2.64 10.28 -10.91
N VAL A 130 3.41 10.17 -9.83
CA VAL A 130 3.98 8.88 -9.38
C VAL A 130 2.87 7.88 -9.03
N ALA A 131 1.81 8.35 -8.35
CA ALA A 131 0.62 7.56 -8.09
C ALA A 131 -0.02 7.08 -9.40
N THR A 132 -0.27 7.98 -10.35
CA THR A 132 -0.84 7.63 -11.66
C THR A 132 -0.02 6.56 -12.37
N GLY A 133 1.30 6.71 -12.39
CA GLY A 133 2.22 5.71 -12.96
C GLY A 133 2.07 4.34 -12.29
N SER A 134 2.03 4.31 -10.95
CA SER A 134 1.82 3.07 -10.18
C SER A 134 0.48 2.40 -10.48
N TYR A 135 -0.63 3.17 -10.55
CA TYR A 135 -1.94 2.63 -10.88
C TYR A 135 -2.01 2.10 -12.31
N THR A 136 -1.44 2.83 -13.27
CA THR A 136 -1.36 2.40 -14.68
C THR A 136 -0.55 1.12 -14.80
N LEU A 137 0.59 1.04 -14.11
CA LEU A 137 1.44 -0.16 -14.13
C LEU A 137 0.71 -1.38 -13.56
N THR A 138 -0.06 -1.20 -12.46
CA THR A 138 -0.90 -2.27 -11.90
C THR A 138 -1.98 -2.70 -12.90
N ALA A 139 -2.64 -1.74 -13.56
CA ALA A 139 -3.68 -2.03 -14.54
C ALA A 139 -3.11 -2.83 -15.73
N VAL A 140 -1.93 -2.45 -16.24
CA VAL A 140 -1.23 -3.20 -17.29
C VAL A 140 -0.91 -4.62 -16.83
N GLY A 141 -0.44 -4.80 -15.58
CA GLY A 141 -0.21 -6.13 -15.02
C GLY A 141 -1.49 -6.99 -14.98
N ILE A 142 -2.60 -6.43 -14.48
CA ILE A 142 -3.88 -7.16 -14.43
C ILE A 142 -4.40 -7.49 -15.83
N LEU A 143 -4.27 -6.58 -16.78
CA LEU A 143 -4.65 -6.84 -18.18
C LEU A 143 -3.78 -7.92 -18.81
N ALA A 144 -2.47 -7.91 -18.56
CA ALA A 144 -1.58 -8.97 -19.04
C ALA A 144 -1.98 -10.34 -18.46
N LEU A 145 -2.34 -10.39 -17.16
CA LEU A 145 -2.84 -11.61 -16.53
C LEU A 145 -4.18 -12.05 -17.15
N ALA A 146 -5.10 -11.14 -17.40
CA ALA A 146 -6.38 -11.43 -18.04
C ALA A 146 -6.21 -11.95 -19.49
N CYS A 147 -5.24 -11.41 -20.24
CA CYS A 147 -4.94 -11.84 -21.59
C CYS A 147 -4.33 -13.26 -21.67
N LEU A 148 -3.78 -13.79 -20.59
CA LEU A 148 -3.31 -15.18 -20.52
C LEU A 148 -4.43 -16.21 -20.74
N GLN A 149 -5.70 -15.83 -20.55
CA GLN A 149 -6.84 -16.70 -20.91
C GLN A 149 -6.92 -16.98 -22.41
N LEU A 150 -6.46 -16.04 -23.24
CA LEU A 150 -6.56 -16.10 -24.69
C LEU A 150 -5.35 -16.80 -25.30
N ASP A 151 -4.18 -16.61 -24.71
CA ASP A 151 -2.92 -17.13 -25.21
C ASP A 151 -1.96 -17.42 -24.06
N GLN A 152 -1.55 -18.67 -23.91
CA GLN A 152 -0.59 -19.11 -22.89
C GLN A 152 0.82 -18.66 -23.24
N ASN A 153 1.09 -17.36 -23.09
CA ASN A 153 2.36 -16.77 -23.45
C ASN A 153 3.17 -16.41 -22.19
N TRP A 154 4.35 -17.00 -22.06
CA TRP A 154 5.30 -16.67 -21.00
C TRP A 154 5.61 -15.16 -20.93
N THR A 155 5.58 -14.46 -22.05
CA THR A 155 5.81 -13.02 -22.11
C THR A 155 4.73 -12.26 -21.31
N LEU A 156 3.46 -12.66 -21.42
CA LEU A 156 2.37 -12.04 -20.64
C LEU A 156 2.53 -12.27 -19.15
N LEU A 157 2.99 -13.47 -18.76
CA LEU A 157 3.28 -13.77 -17.36
C LEU A 157 4.43 -12.90 -16.83
N VAL A 158 5.51 -12.72 -17.59
CA VAL A 158 6.63 -11.84 -17.22
C VAL A 158 6.18 -10.37 -17.11
N VAL A 159 5.33 -9.91 -18.03
CA VAL A 159 4.74 -8.55 -17.96
C VAL A 159 3.90 -8.39 -16.70
N PHE A 160 3.05 -9.39 -16.37
CA PHE A 160 2.29 -9.37 -15.12
C PHE A 160 3.20 -9.30 -13.91
N ILE A 161 4.17 -10.20 -13.78
CA ILE A 161 5.09 -10.28 -12.63
C ILE A 161 5.79 -8.93 -12.45
N THR A 162 6.31 -8.36 -13.54
CA THR A 162 7.08 -7.11 -13.49
C THR A 162 6.19 -5.91 -13.16
N CYS A 163 5.11 -5.72 -13.92
CA CYS A 163 4.24 -4.56 -13.77
C CYS A 163 3.46 -4.58 -12.45
N PHE A 164 2.85 -5.71 -12.13
CA PHE A 164 2.07 -5.86 -10.90
C PHE A 164 2.99 -5.89 -9.68
N GLY A 165 4.12 -6.60 -9.73
CA GLY A 165 5.08 -6.68 -8.66
C GLY A 165 5.66 -5.31 -8.28
N LEU A 166 6.19 -4.56 -9.23
CA LEU A 166 6.76 -3.24 -8.97
C LEU A 166 5.73 -2.22 -8.45
N SER A 167 4.46 -2.37 -8.82
CA SER A 167 3.42 -1.40 -8.46
C SER A 167 2.62 -1.75 -7.21
N ALA A 168 2.58 -3.02 -6.79
CA ALA A 168 1.72 -3.47 -5.69
C ALA A 168 2.03 -2.78 -4.35
N GLY A 169 3.31 -2.59 -4.03
CA GLY A 169 3.76 -1.91 -2.81
C GLY A 169 3.96 -0.40 -2.93
N ALA A 170 3.97 0.12 -4.15
CA ALA A 170 4.35 1.49 -4.45
C ALA A 170 3.46 2.57 -3.81
N ARG A 171 2.20 2.25 -3.51
CA ARG A 171 1.21 3.21 -2.99
C ARG A 171 1.41 3.56 -1.53
N GLY A 172 1.92 2.63 -0.72
CA GLY A 172 2.16 2.84 0.69
C GLY A 172 3.00 4.09 0.97
N PRO A 173 4.23 4.19 0.43
CA PRO A 173 5.10 5.36 0.63
C PRO A 173 4.46 6.68 0.17
N ILE A 174 3.77 6.69 -0.98
CA ILE A 174 3.12 7.88 -1.52
C ILE A 174 2.05 8.39 -0.56
N ILE A 175 1.14 7.51 -0.12
CA ILE A 175 0.02 7.85 0.75
C ILE A 175 0.53 8.30 2.12
N THR A 176 1.51 7.57 2.69
CA THR A 176 2.09 7.88 4.01
C THR A 176 2.74 9.25 4.01
N ALA A 177 3.51 9.56 2.97
CA ALA A 177 4.16 10.86 2.84
C ALA A 177 3.14 12.01 2.69
N GLN A 178 2.10 11.83 1.87
CA GLN A 178 1.05 12.85 1.71
C GLN A 178 0.23 13.06 2.99
N MET A 179 -0.08 11.98 3.71
CA MET A 179 -0.78 12.09 4.99
C MET A 179 0.08 12.80 6.04
N GLY A 180 1.39 12.51 6.06
CA GLY A 180 2.34 13.18 6.95
C GLY A 180 2.39 14.69 6.76
N GLU A 181 2.24 15.16 5.53
CA GLU A 181 2.22 16.60 5.23
C GLU A 181 0.86 17.26 5.51
N LEU A 182 -0.23 16.60 5.12
CA LEU A 182 -1.58 17.15 5.27
C LEU A 182 -2.09 17.16 6.72
N PHE A 183 -1.70 16.16 7.49
CA PHE A 183 -2.16 15.94 8.85
C PHE A 183 -1.02 16.01 9.89
N ALA A 184 0.03 16.78 9.60
CA ALA A 184 1.17 16.94 10.49
C ALA A 184 0.73 17.30 11.92
N GLY A 185 1.32 16.67 12.94
CA GLY A 185 1.05 16.94 14.33
C GLY A 185 0.66 15.71 15.16
N ARG A 186 0.19 15.95 16.40
CA ARG A 186 -0.10 14.88 17.37
C ARG A 186 -1.15 13.85 16.92
N GLY A 187 -2.10 14.25 16.05
CA GLY A 187 -3.18 13.38 15.57
C GLY A 187 -2.79 12.45 14.42
N LEU A 188 -1.62 12.62 13.80
CA LEU A 188 -1.23 11.90 12.59
C LEU A 188 -1.34 10.38 12.72
N ALA A 189 -0.83 9.82 13.81
CA ALA A 189 -0.86 8.36 14.03
C ALA A 189 -2.29 7.82 14.12
N SER A 190 -3.19 8.54 14.81
CA SER A 190 -4.60 8.16 14.94
C SER A 190 -5.35 8.29 13.61
N ILE A 191 -5.05 9.33 12.83
CA ILE A 191 -5.63 9.57 11.51
C ILE A 191 -5.16 8.49 10.54
N PHE A 192 -3.86 8.16 10.54
CA PHE A 192 -3.31 7.10 9.72
C PHE A 192 -3.89 5.73 10.10
N GLY A 193 -4.01 5.42 11.40
CA GLY A 193 -4.65 4.20 11.87
C GLY A 193 -6.10 4.08 11.39
N ALA A 194 -6.88 5.17 11.51
CA ALA A 194 -8.28 5.19 11.07
C ALA A 194 -8.41 5.02 9.55
N THR A 195 -7.56 5.66 8.75
CA THR A 195 -7.56 5.47 7.28
C THR A 195 -7.10 4.07 6.87
N SER A 196 -6.18 3.46 7.64
CA SER A 196 -5.70 2.09 7.41
C SER A 196 -6.78 1.03 7.62
N ILE A 197 -7.83 1.34 8.38
CA ILE A 197 -9.03 0.49 8.48
C ILE A 197 -9.63 0.27 7.08
N GLY A 198 -9.65 1.30 6.24
CA GLY A 198 -10.08 1.20 4.84
C GLY A 198 -9.28 0.15 4.05
N ASN A 199 -7.96 0.04 4.31
CA ASN A 199 -7.13 -0.99 3.69
C ASN A 199 -7.53 -2.41 4.13
N GLY A 200 -7.76 -2.63 5.43
CA GLY A 200 -8.19 -3.92 5.96
C GLY A 200 -9.55 -4.37 5.42
N PHE A 201 -10.55 -3.48 5.45
CA PHE A 201 -11.86 -3.75 4.84
C PHE A 201 -11.74 -3.97 3.34
N GLY A 202 -10.94 -3.16 2.65
CA GLY A 202 -10.70 -3.32 1.22
C GLY A 202 -10.10 -4.68 0.88
N ALA A 203 -9.11 -5.15 1.64
CA ALA A 203 -8.50 -6.46 1.45
C ALA A 203 -9.52 -7.60 1.61
N ALA A 204 -10.35 -7.53 2.67
CA ALA A 204 -11.40 -8.53 2.91
C ALA A 204 -12.46 -8.53 1.81
N ILE A 205 -12.94 -7.34 1.42
CA ILE A 205 -13.92 -7.19 0.33
C ILE A 205 -13.34 -7.66 -1.00
N GLY A 206 -12.09 -7.30 -1.31
CA GLY A 206 -11.41 -7.72 -2.54
C GLY A 206 -11.28 -9.23 -2.65
N ALA A 207 -10.83 -9.88 -1.57
CA ALA A 207 -10.75 -11.34 -1.48
C ALA A 207 -12.12 -12.01 -1.68
N PHE A 208 -13.14 -11.49 -0.98
CA PHE A 208 -14.51 -12.00 -1.07
C PHE A 208 -15.09 -11.82 -2.47
N LEU A 209 -15.01 -10.62 -3.06
CA LEU A 209 -15.57 -10.33 -4.37
C LEU A 209 -14.89 -11.17 -5.46
N ALA A 210 -13.59 -11.39 -5.36
CA ALA A 210 -12.85 -12.21 -6.29
C ALA A 210 -13.32 -13.67 -6.25
N GLY A 211 -13.43 -14.28 -5.05
CA GLY A 211 -13.95 -15.64 -4.89
C GLY A 211 -15.42 -15.75 -5.31
N TYR A 212 -16.27 -14.85 -4.83
CA TYR A 212 -17.70 -14.84 -5.15
C TYR A 212 -17.98 -14.68 -6.65
N SER A 213 -17.21 -13.81 -7.34
CA SER A 213 -17.35 -13.64 -8.78
C SER A 213 -16.96 -14.91 -9.54
N TYR A 214 -15.95 -15.64 -9.08
CA TYR A 214 -15.57 -16.92 -9.65
C TYR A 214 -16.65 -17.99 -9.42
N ASP A 215 -17.20 -18.08 -8.21
CA ASP A 215 -18.27 -19.05 -7.88
C ASP A 215 -19.53 -18.84 -8.74
N LEU A 216 -19.85 -17.58 -9.08
CA LEU A 216 -21.02 -17.26 -9.90
C LEU A 216 -20.81 -17.47 -11.41
N THR A 217 -19.61 -17.14 -11.90
CA THR A 217 -19.35 -17.08 -13.35
C THR A 217 -18.50 -18.23 -13.87
N GLY A 218 -17.83 -18.97 -12.99
CA GLY A 218 -16.82 -19.97 -13.36
C GLY A 218 -15.58 -19.36 -14.05
N SER A 219 -15.40 -18.03 -13.95
CA SER A 219 -14.32 -17.30 -14.63
C SER A 219 -13.68 -16.25 -13.74
N TYR A 220 -12.37 -16.08 -13.88
CA TYR A 220 -11.61 -15.04 -13.19
C TYR A 220 -11.79 -13.63 -13.81
N SER A 221 -12.31 -13.55 -15.04
CA SER A 221 -12.45 -12.28 -15.80
C SER A 221 -13.27 -11.23 -15.04
N ALA A 222 -14.35 -11.67 -14.37
CA ALA A 222 -15.18 -10.78 -13.58
C ALA A 222 -14.40 -10.19 -12.39
N GLY A 223 -13.60 -11.00 -11.69
CA GLY A 223 -12.74 -10.56 -10.59
C GLY A 223 -11.67 -9.55 -11.05
N PHE A 224 -11.06 -9.78 -12.21
CA PHE A 224 -10.11 -8.84 -12.81
C PHE A 224 -10.78 -7.54 -13.23
N GLY A 225 -12.00 -7.60 -13.79
CA GLY A 225 -12.80 -6.41 -14.13
C GLY A 225 -13.15 -5.57 -12.90
N ILE A 226 -13.57 -6.20 -11.80
CA ILE A 226 -13.82 -5.54 -10.51
C ILE A 226 -12.54 -4.86 -10.01
N SER A 227 -11.40 -5.54 -10.07
CA SER A 227 -10.12 -5.00 -9.64
C SER A 227 -9.71 -3.77 -10.45
N LEU A 228 -9.89 -3.78 -11.76
CA LEU A 228 -9.64 -2.63 -12.64
C LEU A 228 -10.58 -1.45 -12.32
N LEU A 229 -11.87 -1.73 -12.06
CA LEU A 229 -12.82 -0.70 -11.66
C LEU A 229 -12.37 0.01 -10.38
N PHE A 230 -11.98 -0.73 -9.35
CA PHE A 230 -11.52 -0.16 -8.09
C PHE A 230 -10.16 0.55 -8.23
N LEU A 231 -9.29 0.13 -9.15
CA LEU A 231 -8.09 0.90 -9.51
C LEU A 231 -8.46 2.28 -10.08
N CYS A 232 -9.43 2.34 -10.97
CA CYS A 232 -9.91 3.61 -11.53
C CYS A 232 -10.52 4.51 -10.45
N ILE A 233 -11.29 3.94 -9.51
CA ILE A 233 -11.84 4.69 -8.36
C ILE A 233 -10.70 5.26 -7.49
N GLY A 234 -9.73 4.43 -7.12
CA GLY A 234 -8.57 4.86 -6.32
C GLY A 234 -7.76 5.95 -7.02
N LEU A 235 -7.51 5.80 -8.32
CA LEU A 235 -6.79 6.79 -9.12
C LEU A 235 -7.55 8.11 -9.21
N SER A 236 -8.88 8.07 -9.41
CA SER A 236 -9.70 9.28 -9.54
C SER A 236 -9.64 10.14 -8.28
N MET A 237 -9.51 9.56 -7.09
CA MET A 237 -9.40 10.30 -5.83
C MET A 237 -8.15 11.18 -5.76
N PHE A 238 -7.03 10.75 -6.36
CA PHE A 238 -5.80 11.57 -6.43
C PHE A 238 -6.00 12.83 -7.28
N TRP A 239 -6.90 12.81 -8.26
CA TRP A 239 -7.16 13.94 -9.14
C TRP A 239 -8.32 14.81 -8.70
N LEU A 240 -9.35 14.21 -8.05
CA LEU A 240 -10.58 14.91 -7.64
C LEU A 240 -10.40 15.74 -6.38
N ILE A 241 -9.47 15.37 -5.48
CA ILE A 241 -9.29 16.07 -4.21
C ILE A 241 -8.13 17.05 -4.31
N PRO A 242 -8.40 18.37 -4.35
CA PRO A 242 -7.37 19.39 -4.54
C PRO A 242 -6.28 19.36 -3.45
N GLY A 243 -6.65 19.06 -2.18
CA GLY A 243 -5.70 18.93 -1.08
C GLY A 243 -4.70 17.79 -1.26
N ILE A 244 -5.05 16.73 -2.00
CA ILE A 244 -4.16 15.61 -2.34
C ILE A 244 -3.32 15.93 -3.57
N ARG A 245 -3.87 16.69 -4.53
CA ARG A 245 -3.21 17.04 -5.79
C ARG A 245 -2.14 18.13 -5.66
N HIS A 246 -2.42 19.17 -4.86
CA HIS A 246 -1.63 20.41 -4.84
C HIS A 246 -0.60 20.48 -3.71
N ASN A 247 -0.15 19.36 -3.19
CA ASN A 247 0.93 19.40 -2.20
C ASN A 247 2.20 19.91 -2.91
N LYS A 248 2.53 21.19 -2.67
CA LYS A 248 3.74 21.85 -3.21
C LYS A 248 4.97 21.13 -2.65
N ILE A 249 5.83 20.69 -3.54
CA ILE A 249 7.24 20.47 -3.23
C ILE A 249 7.78 21.85 -2.85
N ILE A 250 8.03 22.08 -1.54
CA ILE A 250 8.79 23.24 -1.06
C ILE A 250 10.25 22.84 -1.04
#